data_5a12d3a94b21df181b440088a31b0d5b
#
_entry.id   5a12d3a94b21df181b440088a31b0d5b
#
_cell.length_a   1.000
_cell.length_b   1.000
_cell.length_c   1.000
_cell.angle_alpha   90.00
_cell.angle_beta   90.00
_cell.angle_gamma   90.00
#
_symmetry.space_group_name_H-M   'P 1'
#
loop_
_entity.id
_entity.type
_entity.pdbx_description
1 polymer ?
#
loop_
_entity_poly.entity_id
_entity_poly.type
_entity_poly.pdbx_seq_one_letter_code
_entity_poly.pdbx_strand_id
1 'polypeptide(L)'
;QTYIYLFKLFSTIIISILLSGLLMPSVSVSEVPILQPGAPGNPTRELDAETAVNIANSSYTVADVEFMKDMIIHHHQALLMSRLAIPSTNNQAILDLAGRIDVSQEDEISFMQGWLQEREEQVPDPTTEHSEHTHHTMIGMATTEQMTQLAESKSTDFDQLFLSLMIAHHDGAIKMVDELRDQPGSTYDPILNEFASDITNDQAVEIERMNALLIGLSSDPRAGLA
;
A
#
# COMPACT_ATOMS: atom_id res chain seq x y z
N GLN A 1 -61.78 38.45 41.05
CA GLN A 1 -62.45 39.01 39.87
C GLN A 1 -62.04 38.15 38.70
N THR A 2 -62.84 37.17 38.32
CA THR A 2 -63.97 37.20 37.36
C THR A 2 -63.47 37.20 35.93
N TYR A 3 -63.73 36.15 35.24
CA TYR A 3 -64.54 35.90 34.03
C TYR A 3 -64.11 34.59 33.43
N ILE A 4 -64.90 33.53 33.56
CA ILE A 4 -66.07 33.05 32.79
C ILE A 4 -65.67 32.51 31.38
N TYR A 5 -65.82 31.18 31.28
CA TYR A 5 -66.33 30.33 30.20
C TYR A 5 -66.44 30.93 28.78
N LEU A 6 -65.86 30.22 27.82
CA LEU A 6 -66.62 29.89 26.61
C LEU A 6 -66.23 28.53 26.03
N PHE A 7 -67.19 27.65 26.10
CA PHE A 7 -67.31 26.40 25.34
C PHE A 7 -67.39 26.71 23.84
N LYS A 8 -66.58 26.02 23.03
CA LYS A 8 -67.03 25.71 21.66
C LYS A 8 -66.46 24.38 21.20
N LEU A 9 -67.43 23.47 21.02
CA LEU A 9 -67.35 22.30 20.19
C LEU A 9 -66.70 22.60 18.85
N PHE A 10 -65.73 21.86 18.44
CA PHE A 10 -65.44 21.64 17.03
C PHE A 10 -65.26 20.17 16.76
N SER A 11 -66.24 19.73 16.08
CA SER A 11 -66.43 18.58 15.18
C SER A 11 -65.17 17.78 14.83
N THR A 12 -65.22 16.52 15.20
CA THR A 12 -64.35 15.42 14.73
C THR A 12 -64.56 15.23 13.23
N ILE A 13 -63.62 15.69 12.42
CA ILE A 13 -63.50 15.27 11.03
C ILE A 13 -62.43 14.14 11.02
N ILE A 14 -62.91 12.93 10.92
CA ILE A 14 -62.08 11.75 10.66
C ILE A 14 -61.71 11.82 9.19
N ILE A 15 -60.52 12.28 8.89
CA ILE A 15 -59.91 12.12 7.55
C ILE A 15 -59.32 10.73 7.48
N SER A 16 -60.06 9.83 6.88
CA SER A 16 -59.53 8.51 6.46
C SER A 16 -58.56 8.72 5.31
N ILE A 17 -57.29 8.82 5.62
CA ILE A 17 -56.22 8.73 4.63
C ILE A 17 -56.16 7.27 4.17
N LEU A 18 -56.74 7.00 3.02
CA LEU A 18 -56.47 5.77 2.26
C LEU A 18 -55.00 5.77 1.90
N LEU A 19 -54.20 5.03 2.69
CA LEU A 19 -52.80 4.70 2.39
C LEU A 19 -52.82 3.74 1.19
N SER A 20 -52.89 4.26 -0.02
CA SER A 20 -52.65 3.50 -1.23
C SER A 20 -51.21 3.12 -1.23
N GLY A 21 -50.91 1.90 -0.73
CA GLY A 21 -49.59 1.29 -0.83
C GLY A 21 -49.17 1.21 -2.30
N LEU A 22 -48.31 2.13 -2.73
CA LEU A 22 -47.58 1.98 -3.99
C LEU A 22 -46.71 0.74 -3.84
N LEU A 23 -47.16 -0.41 -4.36
CA LEU A 23 -46.29 -1.54 -4.60
C LEU A 23 -45.27 -1.08 -5.65
N MET A 24 -44.09 -0.66 -5.20
CA MET A 24 -42.95 -0.54 -6.09
C MET A 24 -42.60 -1.94 -6.59
N PRO A 25 -42.52 -2.15 -7.91
CA PRO A 25 -42.00 -3.41 -8.40
C PRO A 25 -40.57 -3.54 -7.90
N SER A 26 -40.28 -4.61 -7.17
CA SER A 26 -38.91 -5.00 -6.84
C SER A 26 -38.20 -5.27 -8.17
N VAL A 27 -37.31 -4.37 -8.57
CA VAL A 27 -36.40 -4.65 -9.67
C VAL A 27 -35.49 -5.75 -9.17
N SER A 28 -35.77 -6.97 -9.57
CA SER A 28 -34.86 -8.09 -9.40
C SER A 28 -33.64 -7.78 -10.27
N VAL A 29 -32.59 -7.25 -9.64
CA VAL A 29 -31.27 -7.20 -10.28
C VAL A 29 -30.89 -8.66 -10.49
N SER A 30 -30.91 -9.14 -11.72
CA SER A 30 -30.35 -10.42 -12.07
C SER A 30 -28.85 -10.34 -11.78
N GLU A 31 -28.42 -10.95 -10.68
CA GLU A 31 -26.99 -11.11 -10.41
C GLU A 31 -26.37 -11.90 -11.56
N VAL A 32 -25.31 -11.36 -12.13
CA VAL A 32 -24.53 -12.07 -13.15
C VAL A 32 -23.89 -13.27 -12.46
N PRO A 33 -24.14 -14.52 -12.93
CA PRO A 33 -23.60 -15.67 -12.26
C PRO A 33 -22.06 -15.70 -12.33
N ILE A 34 -21.44 -15.99 -11.19
CA ILE A 34 -19.99 -16.21 -11.11
C ILE A 34 -19.75 -17.68 -11.49
N LEU A 35 -19.04 -17.90 -12.60
CA LEU A 35 -18.78 -19.23 -13.11
C LEU A 35 -17.33 -19.64 -12.87
N GLN A 36 -17.13 -20.75 -12.17
CA GLN A 36 -15.81 -21.39 -12.03
C GLN A 36 -15.69 -22.49 -13.10
N PRO A 37 -14.78 -22.35 -14.08
CA PRO A 37 -14.51 -23.42 -15.05
C PRO A 37 -14.02 -24.68 -14.35
N GLY A 38 -14.56 -25.84 -14.74
CA GLY A 38 -14.04 -27.11 -14.28
C GLY A 38 -12.71 -27.47 -14.97
N ALA A 39 -11.91 -28.32 -14.31
CA ALA A 39 -10.75 -28.93 -14.97
C ALA A 39 -11.20 -29.76 -16.22
N PRO A 40 -10.30 -30.04 -17.16
CA PRO A 40 -10.64 -30.82 -18.35
C PRO A 40 -11.39 -32.09 -17.99
N GLY A 41 -12.64 -32.22 -18.51
CA GLY A 41 -13.54 -33.34 -18.22
C GLY A 41 -14.51 -33.12 -17.05
N ASN A 42 -14.42 -32.02 -16.32
CA ASN A 42 -15.33 -31.65 -15.24
C ASN A 42 -16.26 -30.47 -15.65
N PRO A 43 -17.52 -30.46 -15.19
CA PRO A 43 -18.44 -29.38 -15.51
C PRO A 43 -18.03 -28.06 -14.82
N THR A 44 -18.39 -26.95 -15.44
CA THR A 44 -18.35 -25.61 -14.83
C THR A 44 -19.31 -25.56 -13.64
N ARG A 45 -18.92 -24.93 -12.56
CA ARG A 45 -19.75 -24.66 -11.37
C ARG A 45 -20.16 -23.19 -11.31
N GLU A 46 -21.38 -22.95 -10.90
CA GLU A 46 -21.86 -21.65 -10.50
C GLU A 46 -21.52 -21.44 -9.02
N LEU A 47 -20.95 -20.28 -8.69
CA LEU A 47 -20.57 -19.90 -7.33
C LEU A 47 -21.45 -18.74 -6.87
N ASP A 48 -21.82 -18.74 -5.60
CA ASP A 48 -22.27 -17.51 -4.94
C ASP A 48 -21.10 -16.57 -4.64
N ALA A 49 -21.41 -15.31 -4.38
CA ALA A 49 -20.40 -14.28 -4.15
C ALA A 49 -19.50 -14.60 -2.94
N GLU A 50 -20.07 -15.15 -1.87
CA GLU A 50 -19.33 -15.51 -0.65
C GLU A 50 -18.32 -16.64 -0.93
N THR A 51 -18.75 -17.69 -1.61
CA THR A 51 -17.88 -18.79 -2.02
C THR A 51 -16.78 -18.33 -2.96
N ALA A 52 -17.10 -17.45 -3.92
CA ALA A 52 -16.11 -16.89 -4.84
C ALA A 52 -15.05 -16.06 -4.13
N VAL A 53 -15.46 -15.20 -3.18
CA VAL A 53 -14.55 -14.41 -2.33
C VAL A 53 -13.69 -15.32 -1.46
N ASN A 54 -14.27 -16.33 -0.83
CA ASN A 54 -13.52 -17.27 0.02
C ASN A 54 -12.49 -18.08 -0.79
N ILE A 55 -12.81 -18.49 -2.01
CA ILE A 55 -11.84 -19.16 -2.89
C ILE A 55 -10.72 -18.19 -3.29
N ALA A 56 -11.03 -16.92 -3.60
CA ALA A 56 -10.04 -15.91 -3.95
C ALA A 56 -9.13 -15.55 -2.76
N ASN A 57 -9.68 -15.52 -1.53
CA ASN A 57 -8.93 -15.14 -0.33
C ASN A 57 -8.14 -16.31 0.31
N SER A 58 -8.33 -17.55 -0.17
CA SER A 58 -7.74 -18.73 0.48
C SER A 58 -6.38 -19.16 -0.08
N SER A 59 -5.77 -18.38 -0.95
CA SER A 59 -4.58 -18.80 -1.70
C SER A 59 -3.32 -18.00 -1.38
N TYR A 60 -3.11 -17.58 -0.15
CA TYR A 60 -1.82 -17.05 0.28
C TYR A 60 -1.00 -18.12 1.01
N THR A 61 0.32 -17.99 0.96
CA THR A 61 1.31 -18.89 1.56
C THR A 61 2.04 -18.24 2.73
N VAL A 62 2.81 -19.03 3.46
CA VAL A 62 3.73 -18.49 4.48
C VAL A 62 4.75 -17.54 3.84
N ALA A 63 5.21 -17.84 2.62
CA ALA A 63 6.16 -16.98 1.91
C ALA A 63 5.53 -15.62 1.57
N ASP A 64 4.25 -15.57 1.23
CA ASP A 64 3.52 -14.30 1.00
C ASP A 64 3.44 -13.46 2.28
N VAL A 65 3.19 -14.10 3.42
CA VAL A 65 3.14 -13.43 4.74
C VAL A 65 4.51 -12.89 5.14
N GLU A 66 5.57 -13.68 4.97
CA GLU A 66 6.94 -13.26 5.26
C GLU A 66 7.36 -12.10 4.36
N PHE A 67 7.07 -12.17 3.06
CA PHE A 67 7.32 -11.08 2.12
C PHE A 67 6.64 -9.77 2.57
N MET A 68 5.37 -9.80 2.96
CA MET A 68 4.66 -8.61 3.42
C MET A 68 5.29 -8.04 4.70
N LYS A 69 5.70 -8.90 5.62
CA LYS A 69 6.38 -8.47 6.86
C LYS A 69 7.74 -7.84 6.58
N ASP A 70 8.54 -8.48 5.76
CA ASP A 70 9.88 -8.00 5.42
C ASP A 70 9.83 -6.71 4.60
N MET A 71 8.88 -6.59 3.67
CA MET A 71 8.72 -5.41 2.84
C MET A 71 8.25 -4.18 3.64
N ILE A 72 7.47 -4.35 4.71
CA ILE A 72 7.15 -3.26 5.66
C ILE A 72 8.42 -2.69 6.28
N ILE A 73 9.34 -3.55 6.71
CA ILE A 73 10.61 -3.16 7.33
C ILE A 73 11.52 -2.50 6.28
N HIS A 74 11.58 -3.08 5.09
CA HIS A 74 12.33 -2.56 3.97
C HIS A 74 11.85 -1.14 3.61
N HIS A 75 10.57 -0.93 3.38
CA HIS A 75 9.98 0.37 3.06
C HIS A 75 10.18 1.40 4.17
N HIS A 76 10.13 1.00 5.41
CA HIS A 76 10.40 1.91 6.53
C HIS A 76 11.80 2.53 6.46
N GLN A 77 12.82 1.81 5.98
CA GLN A 77 14.14 2.38 5.78
C GLN A 77 14.13 3.46 4.69
N ALA A 78 13.36 3.30 3.61
CA ALA A 78 13.19 4.34 2.59
C ALA A 78 12.58 5.63 3.17
N LEU A 79 11.58 5.52 4.08
CA LEU A 79 11.04 6.67 4.80
C LEU A 79 12.13 7.38 5.62
N LEU A 80 12.95 6.60 6.35
CA LEU A 80 14.05 7.18 7.14
C LEU A 80 15.06 7.94 6.25
N MET A 81 15.45 7.36 5.12
CA MET A 81 16.35 8.02 4.16
C MET A 81 15.72 9.28 3.58
N SER A 82 14.45 9.22 3.15
CA SER A 82 13.73 10.33 2.54
C SER A 82 13.58 11.53 3.49
N ARG A 83 13.31 11.28 4.76
CA ARG A 83 13.16 12.33 5.79
C ARG A 83 14.47 13.04 6.13
N LEU A 84 15.62 12.44 5.82
CA LEU A 84 16.92 13.09 5.94
C LEU A 84 17.16 14.15 4.86
N ALA A 85 16.38 14.21 3.78
CA ALA A 85 16.60 15.18 2.71
C ALA A 85 16.36 16.62 3.16
N ILE A 86 15.29 16.89 3.93
CA ILE A 86 14.92 18.26 4.36
C ILE A 86 16.07 18.99 5.09
N PRO A 87 16.74 18.40 6.10
CA PRO A 87 17.83 19.08 6.81
C PRO A 87 19.18 19.00 6.07
N SER A 88 19.27 18.31 4.94
CA SER A 88 20.55 17.95 4.33
C SER A 88 20.82 18.59 2.96
N THR A 89 19.76 18.95 2.21
CA THR A 89 19.93 19.54 0.88
C THR A 89 18.98 20.70 0.61
N ASN A 90 19.37 21.57 -0.34
CA ASN A 90 18.53 22.62 -0.91
C ASN A 90 18.17 22.29 -2.39
N ASN A 91 18.54 21.14 -2.87
CA ASN A 91 18.24 20.72 -4.24
C ASN A 91 16.76 20.34 -4.34
N GLN A 92 15.96 21.20 -5.00
CA GLN A 92 14.54 21.02 -5.11
C GLN A 92 14.16 19.69 -5.76
N ALA A 93 14.91 19.21 -6.75
CA ALA A 93 14.62 17.94 -7.41
C ALA A 93 14.78 16.74 -6.46
N ILE A 94 15.75 16.80 -5.53
CA ILE A 94 15.95 15.78 -4.49
C ILE A 94 14.85 15.88 -3.44
N LEU A 95 14.49 17.10 -2.99
CA LEU A 95 13.40 17.29 -2.04
C LEU A 95 12.06 16.79 -2.58
N ASP A 96 11.76 17.09 -3.86
CA ASP A 96 10.53 16.62 -4.52
C ASP A 96 10.53 15.11 -4.70
N LEU A 97 11.65 14.48 -5.01
CA LEU A 97 11.80 13.04 -5.12
C LEU A 97 11.60 12.38 -3.75
N ALA A 98 12.33 12.83 -2.73
CA ALA A 98 12.24 12.30 -1.38
C ALA A 98 10.81 12.41 -0.81
N GLY A 99 10.13 13.54 -1.06
CA GLY A 99 8.74 13.73 -0.66
C GLY A 99 7.77 12.77 -1.34
N ARG A 100 7.98 12.45 -2.62
CA ARG A 100 7.15 11.43 -3.32
C ARG A 100 7.40 10.04 -2.76
N ILE A 101 8.65 9.65 -2.56
CA ILE A 101 9.02 8.36 -1.98
C ILE A 101 8.44 8.22 -0.57
N ASP A 102 8.54 9.26 0.28
CA ASP A 102 7.99 9.24 1.64
C ASP A 102 6.47 8.93 1.62
N VAL A 103 5.71 9.57 0.74
CA VAL A 103 4.26 9.37 0.63
C VAL A 103 3.92 7.99 0.05
N SER A 104 4.52 7.60 -1.08
CA SER A 104 4.17 6.32 -1.72
C SER A 104 4.53 5.13 -0.83
N GLN A 105 5.69 5.15 -0.21
CA GLN A 105 6.14 4.06 0.66
C GLN A 105 5.34 3.98 1.98
N GLU A 106 4.83 5.11 2.50
CA GLU A 106 3.91 5.11 3.65
C GLU A 106 2.55 4.50 3.30
N ASP A 107 2.02 4.79 2.11
CA ASP A 107 0.79 4.19 1.59
C ASP A 107 0.96 2.67 1.37
N GLU A 108 2.09 2.23 0.81
CA GLU A 108 2.40 0.82 0.60
C GLU A 108 2.58 0.06 1.93
N ILE A 109 3.23 0.66 2.94
CA ILE A 109 3.29 0.10 4.30
C ILE A 109 1.88 -0.08 4.87
N SER A 110 1.03 0.94 4.74
CA SER A 110 -0.35 0.89 5.23
C SER A 110 -1.16 -0.22 4.55
N PHE A 111 -0.97 -0.40 3.24
CA PHE A 111 -1.58 -1.49 2.48
C PHE A 111 -1.14 -2.87 3.01
N MET A 112 0.17 -3.08 3.17
CA MET A 112 0.72 -4.35 3.67
C MET A 112 0.25 -4.67 5.09
N GLN A 113 0.19 -3.67 5.96
CA GLN A 113 -0.36 -3.82 7.31
C GLN A 113 -1.84 -4.23 7.27
N GLY A 114 -2.65 -3.61 6.41
CA GLY A 114 -4.05 -3.97 6.20
C GLY A 114 -4.20 -5.41 5.69
N TRP A 115 -3.41 -5.80 4.71
CA TRP A 115 -3.41 -7.15 4.14
C TRP A 115 -3.10 -8.22 5.20
N LEU A 116 -2.11 -7.98 6.08
CA LEU A 116 -1.77 -8.87 7.20
C LEU A 116 -2.89 -8.93 8.25
N GLN A 117 -3.46 -7.78 8.63
CA GLN A 117 -4.54 -7.70 9.62
C GLN A 117 -5.80 -8.44 9.17
N GLU A 118 -6.21 -8.31 7.90
CA GLU A 118 -7.35 -9.01 7.34
C GLU A 118 -7.21 -10.54 7.38
N ARG A 119 -5.98 -11.03 7.46
CA ARG A 119 -5.62 -12.46 7.53
C ARG A 119 -5.24 -12.93 8.93
N GLU A 120 -5.46 -12.08 9.93
CA GLU A 120 -5.12 -12.34 11.34
C GLU A 120 -3.61 -12.63 11.55
N GLU A 121 -2.77 -12.12 10.64
CA GLU A 121 -1.32 -12.25 10.71
C GLU A 121 -0.70 -11.14 11.54
N GLN A 122 0.43 -11.45 12.18
CA GLN A 122 1.16 -10.46 12.99
C GLN A 122 1.76 -9.37 12.11
N VAL A 123 1.44 -8.11 12.42
CA VAL A 123 2.06 -6.95 11.80
C VAL A 123 3.37 -6.61 12.54
N PRO A 124 4.51 -6.51 11.83
CA PRO A 124 5.76 -6.12 12.45
C PRO A 124 5.74 -4.64 12.86
N ASP A 125 6.42 -4.32 13.95
CA ASP A 125 6.74 -2.93 14.28
C ASP A 125 8.10 -2.59 13.65
N PRO A 126 8.14 -1.75 12.60
CA PRO A 126 9.38 -1.44 11.90
C PRO A 126 10.35 -0.57 12.72
N THR A 127 9.93 -0.06 13.88
CA THR A 127 10.75 0.77 14.77
C THR A 127 11.50 -0.04 15.83
N THR A 128 11.10 -1.29 16.06
CA THR A 128 11.81 -2.16 17.01
C THR A 128 13.10 -2.65 16.37
N GLU A 129 14.21 -2.46 17.04
CA GLU A 129 15.50 -3.06 16.64
C GLU A 129 15.31 -4.59 16.51
N HIS A 130 15.69 -5.12 15.35
CA HIS A 130 15.52 -6.52 15.01
C HIS A 130 16.41 -7.42 15.86
N SER A 131 16.04 -7.61 17.10
CA SER A 131 16.58 -8.67 17.92
C SER A 131 15.76 -9.92 17.65
N GLU A 132 16.27 -10.85 16.90
CA GLU A 132 16.05 -12.29 16.95
C GLU A 132 15.62 -13.04 15.69
N HIS A 133 15.07 -12.41 14.60
CA HIS A 133 14.56 -13.23 13.48
C HIS A 133 15.20 -13.01 12.10
N THR A 134 16.03 -12.00 11.87
CA THR A 134 16.63 -11.81 10.56
C THR A 134 18.14 -11.67 10.61
N HIS A 135 18.84 -12.80 10.64
CA HIS A 135 20.26 -12.89 10.25
C HIS A 135 20.44 -12.74 8.72
N HIS A 136 19.36 -12.45 7.99
CA HIS A 136 19.43 -12.12 6.57
C HIS A 136 19.29 -10.61 6.40
N THR A 137 20.39 -9.96 6.03
CA THR A 137 20.33 -8.59 5.54
C THR A 137 19.44 -8.60 4.29
N MET A 138 18.27 -7.95 4.35
CA MET A 138 17.38 -7.85 3.19
C MET A 138 18.10 -7.16 2.04
N ILE A 139 17.85 -7.66 0.84
CA ILE A 139 18.53 -7.20 -0.36
C ILE A 139 18.29 -5.68 -0.55
N GLY A 140 19.37 -4.94 -0.80
CA GLY A 140 19.31 -3.51 -1.10
C GLY A 140 19.23 -2.58 0.09
N MET A 141 19.00 -3.07 1.30
CA MET A 141 19.00 -2.21 2.48
C MET A 141 20.36 -1.56 2.73
N ALA A 142 20.33 -0.29 3.09
CA ALA A 142 21.50 0.44 3.55
C ALA A 142 21.95 -0.09 4.93
N THR A 143 23.26 -0.23 5.11
CA THR A 143 23.82 -0.62 6.42
C THR A 143 23.71 0.51 7.44
N THR A 144 23.88 0.21 8.71
CA THR A 144 23.92 1.22 9.78
C THR A 144 24.97 2.30 9.53
N GLU A 145 26.14 1.89 9.02
CA GLU A 145 27.24 2.80 8.67
C GLU A 145 26.84 3.72 7.50
N GLN A 146 26.18 3.18 6.47
CA GLN A 146 25.68 3.96 5.33
C GLN A 146 24.59 4.94 5.75
N MET A 147 23.67 4.53 6.62
CA MET A 147 22.64 5.42 7.17
C MET A 147 23.26 6.55 8.02
N THR A 148 24.27 6.24 8.81
CA THR A 148 25.04 7.25 9.58
C THR A 148 25.73 8.23 8.62
N GLN A 149 26.41 7.72 7.61
CA GLN A 149 27.07 8.54 6.60
C GLN A 149 26.08 9.44 5.86
N LEU A 150 24.90 8.93 5.52
CA LEU A 150 23.84 9.70 4.88
C LEU A 150 23.35 10.84 5.79
N ALA A 151 23.14 10.56 7.07
CA ALA A 151 22.67 11.55 8.03
C ALA A 151 23.70 12.70 8.27
N GLU A 152 24.99 12.40 8.17
CA GLU A 152 26.08 13.35 8.34
C GLU A 152 26.39 14.14 7.06
N SER A 153 26.05 13.61 5.89
CA SER A 153 26.32 14.27 4.60
C SER A 153 25.39 15.46 4.34
N LYS A 154 25.85 16.42 3.52
CA LYS A 154 25.12 17.64 3.19
C LYS A 154 25.30 18.01 1.72
N SER A 155 24.35 18.79 1.22
CA SER A 155 24.38 19.35 -0.15
C SER A 155 24.60 18.27 -1.21
N THR A 156 25.53 18.46 -2.13
CA THR A 156 25.77 17.53 -3.24
C THR A 156 26.22 16.14 -2.78
N ASP A 157 26.99 16.04 -1.68
CA ASP A 157 27.43 14.77 -1.14
C ASP A 157 26.22 13.96 -0.60
N PHE A 158 25.29 14.65 0.07
CA PHE A 158 24.01 14.05 0.46
C PHE A 158 23.23 13.59 -0.77
N ASP A 159 23.05 14.47 -1.77
CA ASP A 159 22.26 14.18 -2.96
C ASP A 159 22.76 12.92 -3.68
N GLN A 160 24.07 12.80 -3.87
CA GLN A 160 24.67 11.65 -4.55
C GLN A 160 24.56 10.37 -3.73
N LEU A 161 24.79 10.44 -2.42
CA LEU A 161 24.71 9.27 -1.54
C LEU A 161 23.25 8.81 -1.38
N PHE A 162 22.31 9.75 -1.18
CA PHE A 162 20.87 9.46 -1.13
C PHE A 162 20.38 8.72 -2.37
N LEU A 163 20.70 9.26 -3.56
CA LEU A 163 20.30 8.63 -4.82
C LEU A 163 20.92 7.24 -4.96
N SER A 164 22.20 7.09 -4.63
CA SER A 164 22.88 5.79 -4.76
C SER A 164 22.32 4.73 -3.83
N LEU A 165 22.04 5.08 -2.58
CA LEU A 165 21.45 4.18 -1.60
C LEU A 165 20.00 3.85 -1.94
N MET A 166 19.21 4.84 -2.37
CA MET A 166 17.81 4.63 -2.71
C MET A 166 17.65 3.80 -4.00
N ILE A 167 18.53 3.96 -5.00
CA ILE A 167 18.56 3.10 -6.17
C ILE A 167 18.82 1.64 -5.77
N ALA A 168 19.83 1.40 -4.93
CA ALA A 168 20.13 0.06 -4.44
C ALA A 168 18.97 -0.55 -3.63
N HIS A 169 18.31 0.29 -2.83
CA HIS A 169 17.17 -0.10 -2.02
C HIS A 169 15.98 -0.51 -2.90
N HIS A 170 15.62 0.28 -3.90
CA HIS A 170 14.54 -0.03 -4.84
C HIS A 170 14.83 -1.28 -5.68
N ASP A 171 16.07 -1.44 -6.16
CA ASP A 171 16.49 -2.66 -6.86
C ASP A 171 16.38 -3.88 -5.94
N GLY A 172 16.63 -3.71 -4.63
CA GLY A 172 16.44 -4.73 -3.62
C GLY A 172 14.98 -5.16 -3.50
N ALA A 173 14.05 -4.22 -3.43
CA ALA A 173 12.62 -4.51 -3.36
C ALA A 173 12.11 -5.28 -4.59
N ILE A 174 12.54 -4.89 -5.80
CA ILE A 174 12.23 -5.62 -7.03
C ILE A 174 12.72 -7.07 -6.95
N LYS A 175 13.93 -7.28 -6.47
CA LYS A 175 14.49 -8.63 -6.28
C LYS A 175 13.73 -9.45 -5.24
N MET A 176 13.27 -8.83 -4.15
CA MET A 176 12.43 -9.51 -3.16
C MET A 176 11.10 -9.96 -3.77
N VAL A 177 10.51 -9.18 -4.68
CA VAL A 177 9.32 -9.57 -5.45
C VAL A 177 9.63 -10.76 -6.37
N ASP A 178 10.77 -10.74 -7.07
CA ASP A 178 11.17 -11.84 -7.94
C ASP A 178 11.40 -13.14 -7.13
N GLU A 179 12.09 -13.04 -5.99
CA GLU A 179 12.29 -14.17 -5.09
C GLU A 179 10.97 -14.74 -4.54
N LEU A 180 10.00 -13.86 -4.24
CA LEU A 180 8.66 -14.30 -3.84
C LEU A 180 7.98 -15.09 -4.97
N ARG A 181 8.03 -14.59 -6.19
CA ARG A 181 7.41 -15.24 -7.35
C ARG A 181 8.01 -16.61 -7.67
N ASP A 182 9.26 -16.83 -7.31
CA ASP A 182 9.95 -18.12 -7.46
C ASP A 182 9.51 -19.14 -6.39
N GLN A 183 8.79 -18.72 -5.32
CA GLN A 183 8.30 -19.64 -4.31
C GLN A 183 7.06 -20.41 -4.79
N PRO A 184 7.01 -21.74 -4.61
CA PRO A 184 5.86 -22.51 -5.04
C PRO A 184 4.56 -22.09 -4.35
N GLY A 185 3.57 -21.69 -5.16
CA GLY A 185 2.24 -21.32 -4.66
C GLY A 185 2.09 -19.91 -4.14
N SER A 186 3.17 -19.09 -4.13
CA SER A 186 3.09 -17.69 -3.76
C SER A 186 2.47 -16.84 -4.88
N THR A 187 2.05 -15.62 -4.53
CA THR A 187 1.41 -14.66 -5.44
C THR A 187 0.14 -15.16 -6.16
N TYR A 188 -0.52 -16.22 -5.63
CA TYR A 188 -1.83 -16.65 -6.15
C TYR A 188 -2.99 -15.82 -5.59
N ASP A 189 -2.80 -15.11 -4.49
CA ASP A 189 -3.71 -14.07 -4.05
C ASP A 189 -3.70 -12.93 -5.07
N PRO A 190 -4.84 -12.61 -5.73
CA PRO A 190 -4.87 -11.60 -6.77
C PRO A 190 -4.47 -10.20 -6.27
N ILE A 191 -4.81 -9.87 -5.02
CA ILE A 191 -4.49 -8.59 -4.38
C ILE A 191 -2.99 -8.47 -4.16
N LEU A 192 -2.35 -9.51 -3.65
CA LEU A 192 -0.90 -9.56 -3.50
C LEU A 192 -0.18 -9.52 -4.84
N ASN A 193 -0.68 -10.25 -5.83
CA ASN A 193 -0.06 -10.27 -7.17
C ASN A 193 -0.09 -8.91 -7.87
N GLU A 194 -1.21 -8.19 -7.74
CA GLU A 194 -1.32 -6.82 -8.23
C GLU A 194 -0.35 -5.90 -7.50
N PHE A 195 -0.35 -5.92 -6.18
CA PHE A 195 0.55 -5.14 -5.35
C PHE A 195 2.04 -5.41 -5.64
N ALA A 196 2.44 -6.67 -5.77
CA ALA A 196 3.81 -7.04 -6.14
C ALA A 196 4.19 -6.53 -7.54
N SER A 197 3.22 -6.46 -8.46
CA SER A 197 3.43 -5.89 -9.79
C SER A 197 3.57 -4.37 -9.76
N ASP A 198 2.79 -3.70 -8.91
CA ASP A 198 2.87 -2.25 -8.70
C ASP A 198 4.23 -1.87 -8.10
N ILE A 199 4.68 -2.57 -7.04
CA ILE A 199 6.05 -2.37 -6.50
C ILE A 199 7.09 -2.47 -7.61
N THR A 200 7.05 -3.52 -8.43
CA THR A 200 8.04 -3.72 -9.50
C THR A 200 8.03 -2.57 -10.50
N ASN A 201 6.85 -2.13 -10.94
CA ASN A 201 6.71 -1.10 -11.97
C ASN A 201 7.08 0.29 -11.42
N ASP A 202 6.57 0.66 -10.26
CA ASP A 202 6.76 1.98 -9.69
C ASP A 202 8.21 2.19 -9.26
N GLN A 203 8.81 1.21 -8.61
CA GLN A 203 10.21 1.31 -8.20
C GLN A 203 11.17 1.28 -9.39
N ALA A 204 10.87 0.55 -10.48
CA ALA A 204 11.66 0.62 -11.70
C ALA A 204 11.65 2.04 -12.33
N VAL A 205 10.49 2.69 -12.37
CA VAL A 205 10.35 4.07 -12.85
C VAL A 205 11.09 5.05 -11.94
N GLU A 206 11.05 4.84 -10.64
CA GLU A 206 11.79 5.69 -9.69
C GLU A 206 13.31 5.51 -9.82
N ILE A 207 13.80 4.29 -10.03
CA ILE A 207 15.22 4.02 -10.35
C ILE A 207 15.67 4.80 -11.60
N GLU A 208 14.88 4.80 -12.66
CA GLU A 208 15.20 5.57 -13.86
C GLU A 208 15.31 7.07 -13.57
N ARG A 209 14.37 7.63 -12.80
CA ARG A 209 14.39 9.04 -12.41
C ARG A 209 15.61 9.38 -11.54
N MET A 210 15.93 8.51 -10.57
CA MET A 210 17.08 8.67 -9.70
C MET A 210 18.40 8.62 -10.47
N ASN A 211 18.54 7.68 -11.41
CA ASN A 211 19.70 7.59 -12.26
C ASN A 211 19.88 8.85 -13.14
N ALA A 212 18.80 9.40 -13.69
CA ALA A 212 18.86 10.63 -14.46
C ALA A 212 19.35 11.83 -13.61
N LEU A 213 18.88 11.94 -12.36
CA LEU A 213 19.33 12.95 -11.41
C LEU A 213 20.81 12.77 -11.04
N LEU A 214 21.22 11.54 -10.75
CA LEU A 214 22.61 11.21 -10.40
C LEU A 214 23.60 11.55 -11.52
N ILE A 215 23.24 11.26 -12.77
CA ILE A 215 24.03 11.65 -13.96
C ILE A 215 24.11 13.19 -14.06
N GLY A 216 22.97 13.87 -13.82
CA GLY A 216 22.92 15.34 -13.84
C GLY A 216 23.86 15.98 -12.81
N LEU A 217 23.89 15.46 -11.59
CA LEU A 217 24.79 15.93 -10.51
C LEU A 217 26.26 15.69 -10.85
N SER A 218 26.57 14.54 -11.46
CA SER A 218 27.96 14.21 -11.86
C SER A 218 28.46 15.03 -13.05
N SER A 219 27.57 15.63 -13.82
CA SER A 219 27.86 16.39 -15.04
C SER A 219 27.96 17.90 -14.79
N ASP A 220 27.58 18.42 -13.61
CA ASP A 220 27.65 19.85 -13.31
C ASP A 220 29.09 20.27 -12.93
N PRO A 221 29.74 21.10 -13.74
CA PRO A 221 31.13 21.56 -13.47
C PRO A 221 31.28 22.37 -12.17
N ARG A 222 30.13 22.76 -11.54
CA ARG A 222 30.12 23.56 -10.30
C ARG A 222 29.97 22.69 -9.06
N ALA A 223 29.73 21.40 -9.19
CA ALA A 223 29.53 20.49 -8.05
C ALA A 223 30.79 20.29 -7.18
N GLY A 224 31.96 20.78 -7.61
CA GLY A 224 33.24 20.70 -6.87
C GLY A 224 33.75 22.03 -6.32
N LEU A 225 32.96 23.10 -6.29
CA LEU A 225 33.38 24.46 -5.89
C LEU A 225 32.61 25.01 -4.69
N ALA A 226 31.86 24.18 -3.94
CA ALA A 226 31.14 24.61 -2.74
C ALA A 226 31.79 24.09 -1.46
#